data_270c07c08c45b21522eb9b22eebaf9d8
#
_entry.id   270c07c08c45b21522eb9b22eebaf9d8
#
_cell.length_a   1.000
_cell.length_b   1.000
_cell.length_c   1.000
_cell.angle_alpha   90.00
_cell.angle_beta   90.00
_cell.angle_gamma   90.00
#
_symmetry.space_group_name_H-M   'P 1'
#
loop_
_entity.id
_entity.type
_entity.pdbx_description
1 polymer ?
#
loop_
_entity_poly.entity_id
_entity_poly.type
_entity_poly.pdbx_seq_one_letter_code
_entity_poly.pdbx_strand_id
1 'polypeptide(L)'
;MSSRLCSAVRARSVKPSGVKRTLTRSYSADASSSPKVIFSGIQPTGVPHLGNYLGAMQQWVKLQNEASSNTSLIYSVVDLHAITVHQNPDALRTSKREMLAALLAVGLDPQKCTLFFQSDVGLITSEFM
;
A
#
# COMPACT_ATOMS: atom_id res chain seq x y z
N MET A 1 -13.79 36.40 -72.71
CA MET A 1 -12.58 35.84 -73.32
C MET A 1 -11.68 35.26 -72.24
N SER A 2 -11.35 34.07 -72.51
CA SER A 2 -10.23 33.28 -72.03
C SER A 2 -10.29 32.67 -70.64
N SER A 3 -10.71 31.44 -70.67
CA SER A 3 -10.55 30.35 -69.74
C SER A 3 -9.10 30.03 -69.39
N ARG A 4 -8.79 29.74 -68.13
CA ARG A 4 -7.68 28.84 -67.82
C ARG A 4 -8.12 27.81 -66.78
N LEU A 5 -8.12 26.56 -67.19
CA LEU A 5 -8.19 25.37 -66.43
C LEU A 5 -7.01 25.33 -65.45
N CYS A 6 -7.27 25.08 -64.18
CA CYS A 6 -6.28 24.64 -63.22
C CYS A 6 -6.61 23.21 -62.82
N SER A 7 -5.77 22.27 -63.28
CA SER A 7 -5.93 20.84 -63.06
C SER A 7 -5.73 20.48 -61.60
N ALA A 8 -6.71 19.76 -61.03
CA ALA A 8 -6.66 19.21 -59.69
C ALA A 8 -5.62 18.08 -59.63
N VAL A 9 -4.58 18.25 -58.88
CA VAL A 9 -3.64 17.19 -58.50
C VAL A 9 -4.30 16.36 -57.41
N ARG A 10 -4.65 15.13 -57.76
CA ARG A 10 -5.25 14.14 -56.88
C ARG A 10 -4.17 13.56 -55.97
N ALA A 11 -4.07 14.03 -54.73
CA ALA A 11 -3.20 13.44 -53.71
C ALA A 11 -3.71 12.03 -53.38
N ARG A 12 -2.88 11.02 -53.63
CA ARG A 12 -3.13 9.63 -53.20
C ARG A 12 -2.94 9.57 -51.67
N SER A 13 -4.02 9.26 -50.96
CA SER A 13 -4.02 8.88 -49.54
C SER A 13 -3.24 7.58 -49.35
N VAL A 14 -2.07 7.67 -48.75
CA VAL A 14 -1.30 6.54 -48.29
C VAL A 14 -1.88 6.14 -46.93
N LYS A 15 -2.51 4.97 -46.85
CA LYS A 15 -2.95 4.40 -45.58
C LYS A 15 -1.70 3.96 -44.79
N PRO A 16 -1.49 4.43 -43.54
CA PRO A 16 -0.43 3.88 -42.70
C PRO A 16 -0.83 2.48 -42.28
N SER A 17 -0.05 1.49 -42.70
CA SER A 17 -0.13 0.11 -42.30
C SER A 17 0.40 -0.05 -40.87
N GLY A 18 -0.38 -0.73 -40.02
CA GLY A 18 0.17 -1.48 -38.90
C GLY A 18 0.52 -0.71 -37.66
N VAL A 19 -0.41 0.03 -37.06
CA VAL A 19 -0.30 0.37 -35.63
C VAL A 19 -0.64 -0.87 -34.84
N LYS A 20 0.39 -1.50 -34.24
CA LYS A 20 0.19 -2.55 -33.23
C LYS A 20 -0.56 -1.90 -32.06
N ARG A 21 -1.86 -2.24 -31.92
CA ARG A 21 -2.65 -1.88 -30.73
C ARG A 21 -2.02 -2.61 -29.56
N THR A 22 -1.18 -1.93 -28.80
CA THR A 22 -0.83 -2.35 -27.45
C THR A 22 -2.14 -2.33 -26.66
N LEU A 23 -2.63 -3.52 -26.30
CA LEU A 23 -3.76 -3.68 -25.39
C LEU A 23 -3.28 -3.21 -24.01
N THR A 24 -3.37 -1.92 -23.74
CA THR A 24 -3.33 -1.42 -22.38
C THR A 24 -4.62 -1.90 -21.72
N ARG A 25 -4.50 -2.94 -20.90
CA ARG A 25 -5.55 -3.39 -20.00
C ARG A 25 -5.86 -2.23 -19.07
N SER A 26 -6.86 -1.42 -19.42
CA SER A 26 -7.42 -0.43 -18.50
C SER A 26 -8.05 -1.20 -17.35
N TYR A 27 -7.40 -1.14 -16.18
CA TYR A 27 -7.97 -1.58 -14.93
C TYR A 27 -9.00 -0.52 -14.55
N SER A 28 -10.22 -0.66 -15.04
CA SER A 28 -11.35 0.07 -14.50
C SER A 28 -11.59 -0.50 -13.10
N ALA A 29 -11.15 0.23 -12.09
CA ALA A 29 -11.60 0.00 -10.73
C ALA A 29 -13.09 0.35 -10.71
N ASP A 30 -13.92 -0.67 -10.97
CA ASP A 30 -15.33 -0.58 -10.63
C ASP A 30 -15.39 -0.30 -9.14
N ALA A 31 -15.91 0.89 -8.80
CA ALA A 31 -16.22 1.32 -7.45
C ALA A 31 -17.47 0.55 -6.95
N SER A 32 -17.50 -0.76 -7.15
CA SER A 32 -18.46 -1.66 -6.52
C SER A 32 -18.01 -1.86 -5.07
N SER A 33 -18.94 -1.81 -4.16
CA SER A 33 -18.92 -1.86 -2.70
C SER A 33 -18.20 -3.08 -2.06
N SER A 34 -17.13 -3.57 -2.65
CA SER A 34 -16.32 -4.63 -2.08
C SER A 34 -15.60 -4.10 -0.82
N PRO A 35 -15.58 -4.85 0.28
CA PRO A 35 -14.88 -4.45 1.49
C PRO A 35 -13.39 -4.23 1.19
N LYS A 36 -12.89 -3.06 1.58
CA LYS A 36 -11.49 -2.68 1.39
C LYS A 36 -10.70 -3.11 2.62
N VAL A 37 -9.63 -3.86 2.42
CA VAL A 37 -8.70 -4.22 3.50
C VAL A 37 -7.38 -3.49 3.26
N ILE A 38 -6.91 -2.76 4.27
CA ILE A 38 -5.61 -2.10 4.27
C ILE A 38 -4.74 -2.79 5.31
N PHE A 39 -3.66 -3.41 4.86
CA PHE A 39 -2.69 -4.08 5.72
C PHE A 39 -1.34 -3.36 5.65
N SER A 40 -0.71 -3.13 6.80
CA SER A 40 0.65 -2.59 6.87
C SER A 40 1.36 -3.07 8.14
N GLY A 41 2.70 -2.99 8.15
CA GLY A 41 3.50 -3.45 9.28
C GLY A 41 4.69 -2.53 9.56
N ILE A 42 5.14 -2.54 10.84
CA ILE A 42 6.33 -1.82 11.30
C ILE A 42 7.20 -2.74 12.14
N GLN A 43 8.52 -2.68 11.94
CA GLN A 43 9.47 -3.44 12.75
C GLN A 43 9.65 -2.80 14.13
N PRO A 44 9.73 -3.61 15.21
CA PRO A 44 10.02 -3.14 16.56
C PRO A 44 11.51 -2.85 16.72
N THR A 45 11.96 -1.70 16.26
CA THR A 45 13.36 -1.25 16.38
C THR A 45 13.65 -0.43 17.64
N GLY A 46 12.81 -0.55 18.68
CA GLY A 46 12.83 0.29 19.87
C GLY A 46 11.91 1.50 19.75
N VAL A 47 12.28 2.59 20.39
CA VAL A 47 11.52 3.85 20.30
C VAL A 47 11.53 4.37 18.86
N PRO A 48 10.36 4.60 18.24
CA PRO A 48 10.30 5.07 16.86
C PRO A 48 10.99 6.41 16.68
N HIS A 49 11.79 6.54 15.64
CA HIS A 49 12.38 7.81 15.24
C HIS A 49 11.43 8.61 14.33
N LEU A 50 11.77 9.86 14.06
CA LEU A 50 10.96 10.77 13.24
C LEU A 50 10.61 10.19 11.85
N GLY A 51 11.51 9.42 11.25
CA GLY A 51 11.26 8.75 9.97
C GLY A 51 10.14 7.69 10.03
N ASN A 52 10.05 6.92 11.12
CA ASN A 52 8.94 5.98 11.35
C ASN A 52 7.61 6.74 11.50
N TYR A 53 7.64 7.85 12.24
CA TYR A 53 6.46 8.69 12.45
C TYR A 53 5.93 9.27 11.14
N LEU A 54 6.78 9.96 10.38
CA LEU A 54 6.37 10.61 9.12
C LEU A 54 6.09 9.61 8.00
N GLY A 55 6.84 8.50 7.95
CA GLY A 55 6.73 7.52 6.87
C GLY A 55 5.57 6.54 7.00
N ALA A 56 5.17 6.19 8.23
CA ALA A 56 4.16 5.19 8.48
C ALA A 56 3.08 5.64 9.47
N MET A 57 3.45 5.99 10.70
CA MET A 57 2.51 6.18 11.79
C MET A 57 1.51 7.30 11.53
N GLN A 58 1.96 8.44 11.05
CA GLN A 58 1.11 9.57 10.70
C GLN A 58 0.09 9.19 9.61
N GLN A 59 0.54 8.43 8.60
CA GLN A 59 -0.34 7.97 7.52
C GLN A 59 -1.39 6.97 8.03
N TRP A 60 -1.04 6.12 8.98
CA TRP A 60 -1.98 5.16 9.56
C TRP A 60 -3.08 5.87 10.35
N VAL A 61 -2.73 6.88 11.15
CA VAL A 61 -3.71 7.71 11.88
C VAL A 61 -4.62 8.44 10.89
N LYS A 62 -4.07 8.99 9.80
CA LYS A 62 -4.85 9.64 8.75
C LYS A 62 -5.82 8.65 8.09
N LEU A 63 -5.33 7.48 7.68
CA LEU A 63 -6.16 6.41 7.11
C LEU A 63 -7.27 5.98 8.07
N GLN A 64 -6.98 5.86 9.37
CA GLN A 64 -7.97 5.54 10.40
C GLN A 64 -9.09 6.59 10.49
N ASN A 65 -8.75 7.86 10.37
CA ASN A 65 -9.72 8.94 10.46
C ASN A 65 -10.54 9.12 9.17
N GLU A 66 -9.98 8.72 8.02
CA GLU A 66 -10.64 8.80 6.70
C GLU A 66 -11.34 7.50 6.32
N ALA A 67 -11.16 6.42 7.07
CA ALA A 67 -11.71 5.11 6.76
C ALA A 67 -13.24 5.11 6.77
N SER A 68 -13.84 4.58 5.71
CA SER A 68 -15.27 4.30 5.66
C SER A 68 -15.61 3.05 6.47
N SER A 69 -16.87 2.87 6.84
CA SER A 69 -17.38 1.70 7.57
C SER A 69 -17.12 0.36 6.85
N ASN A 70 -16.85 0.39 5.54
CA ASN A 70 -16.53 -0.78 4.72
C ASN A 70 -15.02 -1.02 4.56
N THR A 71 -14.18 -0.33 5.34
CA THR A 71 -12.72 -0.44 5.27
C THR A 71 -12.19 -1.08 6.55
N SER A 72 -11.52 -2.24 6.42
CA SER A 72 -10.81 -2.88 7.53
C SER A 72 -9.35 -2.44 7.53
N LEU A 73 -8.91 -1.89 8.66
CA LEU A 73 -7.52 -1.48 8.87
C LEU A 73 -6.82 -2.50 9.76
N ILE A 74 -5.72 -3.05 9.28
CA ILE A 74 -4.96 -4.09 9.96
C ILE A 74 -3.50 -3.66 10.01
N TYR A 75 -2.97 -3.45 11.21
CA TYR A 75 -1.58 -3.04 11.42
C TYR A 75 -0.85 -4.04 12.29
N SER A 76 0.34 -4.45 11.85
CA SER A 76 1.16 -5.45 12.53
C SER A 76 2.48 -4.87 13.00
N VAL A 77 2.89 -5.23 14.22
CA VAL A 77 4.28 -5.12 14.66
C VAL A 77 5.00 -6.39 14.20
N VAL A 78 5.85 -6.26 13.17
CA VAL A 78 6.48 -7.40 12.48
C VAL A 78 7.76 -7.83 13.19
N ASP A 79 7.60 -8.46 14.33
CA ASP A 79 8.69 -8.91 15.20
C ASP A 79 9.47 -10.11 14.64
N LEU A 80 8.84 -10.97 13.82
CA LEU A 80 9.55 -12.06 13.14
C LEU A 80 10.56 -11.56 12.11
N HIS A 81 10.37 -10.37 11.54
CA HIS A 81 11.36 -9.75 10.67
C HIS A 81 12.60 -9.28 11.45
N ALA A 82 12.44 -8.96 12.74
CA ALA A 82 13.56 -8.53 13.57
C ALA A 82 14.52 -9.67 13.92
N ILE A 83 14.05 -10.93 13.97
CA ILE A 83 14.89 -12.11 14.30
C ILE A 83 15.74 -12.62 13.14
N THR A 84 15.66 -12.03 11.96
CA THR A 84 16.57 -12.32 10.85
C THR A 84 18.02 -11.92 11.16
N VAL A 85 18.21 -11.04 12.15
CA VAL A 85 19.49 -10.66 12.73
C VAL A 85 19.51 -11.14 14.18
N HIS A 86 20.67 -11.58 14.68
CA HIS A 86 20.79 -12.02 16.07
C HIS A 86 20.35 -10.92 17.04
N GLN A 87 19.32 -11.18 17.80
CA GLN A 87 18.70 -10.23 18.74
C GLN A 87 18.71 -10.83 20.15
N ASN A 88 18.89 -9.98 21.16
CA ASN A 88 18.65 -10.36 22.53
C ASN A 88 17.11 -10.47 22.75
N PRO A 89 16.60 -11.63 23.23
CA PRO A 89 15.15 -11.84 23.40
C PRO A 89 14.48 -10.82 24.32
N ASP A 90 15.15 -10.39 25.39
CA ASP A 90 14.58 -9.41 26.34
C ASP A 90 14.55 -8.01 25.75
N ALA A 91 15.57 -7.64 24.98
CA ALA A 91 15.59 -6.39 24.24
C ALA A 91 14.45 -6.36 23.20
N LEU A 92 14.24 -7.45 22.49
CA LEU A 92 13.14 -7.55 21.50
C LEU A 92 11.77 -7.43 22.18
N ARG A 93 11.55 -8.07 23.34
CA ARG A 93 10.31 -7.93 24.11
C ARG A 93 10.05 -6.49 24.54
N THR A 94 11.09 -5.79 24.95
CA THR A 94 11.01 -4.37 25.34
C THR A 94 10.67 -3.52 24.12
N SER A 95 11.37 -3.70 23.00
CA SER A 95 11.15 -2.96 21.76
C SER A 95 9.73 -3.19 21.18
N LYS A 96 9.18 -4.40 21.29
CA LYS A 96 7.78 -4.70 20.93
C LYS A 96 6.80 -3.83 21.72
N ARG A 97 6.97 -3.76 23.05
CA ARG A 97 6.10 -2.99 23.94
C ARG A 97 6.23 -1.49 23.69
N GLU A 98 7.45 -0.99 23.51
CA GLU A 98 7.72 0.41 23.19
C GLU A 98 7.08 0.82 21.87
N MET A 99 7.21 -0.02 20.84
CA MET A 99 6.58 0.22 19.54
C MET A 99 5.06 0.26 19.66
N LEU A 100 4.44 -0.70 20.35
CA LEU A 100 2.99 -0.70 20.57
C LEU A 100 2.53 0.54 21.34
N ALA A 101 3.23 0.90 22.41
CA ALA A 101 2.93 2.09 23.20
C ALA A 101 3.03 3.36 22.34
N ALA A 102 4.04 3.45 21.47
CA ALA A 102 4.20 4.58 20.57
C ALA A 102 3.07 4.66 19.53
N LEU A 103 2.61 3.51 18.98
CA LEU A 103 1.48 3.47 18.05
C LEU A 103 0.20 4.00 18.70
N LEU A 104 -0.07 3.60 19.93
CA LEU A 104 -1.23 4.10 20.69
C LEU A 104 -1.08 5.59 21.05
N ALA A 105 0.13 6.02 21.45
CA ALA A 105 0.42 7.42 21.81
C ALA A 105 0.27 8.38 20.62
N VAL A 106 0.57 7.93 19.40
CA VAL A 106 0.39 8.71 18.16
C VAL A 106 -1.09 8.86 17.80
N GLY A 107 -1.97 8.04 18.36
CA GLY A 107 -3.42 8.15 18.18
C GLY A 107 -4.08 7.01 17.40
N LEU A 108 -3.43 5.87 17.27
CA LEU A 108 -4.10 4.68 16.76
C LEU A 108 -5.07 4.13 17.81
N ASP A 109 -6.31 3.92 17.39
CA ASP A 109 -7.42 3.45 18.22
C ASP A 109 -7.68 1.96 17.93
N PRO A 110 -7.47 1.06 18.93
CA PRO A 110 -7.71 -0.36 18.75
C PRO A 110 -9.19 -0.73 18.47
N GLN A 111 -10.11 0.20 18.66
CA GLN A 111 -11.53 -0.02 18.32
C GLN A 111 -11.79 0.24 16.82
N LYS A 112 -10.94 1.01 16.16
CA LYS A 112 -11.06 1.36 14.74
C LYS A 112 -10.15 0.56 13.82
N CYS A 113 -9.08 0.00 14.37
CA CYS A 113 -8.13 -0.82 13.62
C CYS A 113 -7.72 -2.06 14.41
N THR A 114 -7.31 -3.10 13.72
CA THR A 114 -6.74 -4.30 14.33
C THR A 114 -5.24 -4.10 14.49
N LEU A 115 -4.75 -4.19 15.75
CA LEU A 115 -3.32 -4.16 16.07
C LEU A 115 -2.92 -5.52 16.62
N PHE A 116 -1.81 -6.09 16.11
CA PHE A 116 -1.30 -7.38 16.59
C PHE A 116 0.21 -7.51 16.40
N PHE A 117 0.83 -8.43 17.12
CA PHE A 117 2.20 -8.86 16.87
C PHE A 117 2.19 -10.01 15.88
N GLN A 118 3.10 -10.00 14.92
CA GLN A 118 3.19 -11.04 13.91
C GLN A 118 3.41 -12.43 14.53
N SER A 119 4.19 -12.53 15.61
CA SER A 119 4.44 -13.77 16.35
C SER A 119 3.21 -14.38 17.01
N ASP A 120 2.15 -13.59 17.23
CA ASP A 120 0.92 -14.07 17.89
C ASP A 120 -0.03 -14.78 16.90
N VAL A 121 0.26 -14.68 15.58
CA VAL A 121 -0.53 -15.34 14.54
C VAL A 121 0.10 -16.69 14.18
N GLY A 122 -0.25 -17.72 14.97
CA GLY A 122 0.37 -19.05 14.91
C GLY A 122 0.21 -19.84 13.60
N LEU A 123 -0.72 -19.46 12.72
CA LEU A 123 -0.92 -20.12 11.43
C LEU A 123 0.17 -19.77 10.39
N ILE A 124 0.81 -18.62 10.53
CA ILE A 124 1.86 -18.20 9.59
C ILE A 124 3.20 -18.88 9.90
N THR A 125 3.41 -19.30 11.14
CA THR A 125 4.68 -19.90 11.57
C THR A 125 4.77 -21.41 11.34
N SER A 126 3.65 -22.12 11.19
CA SER A 126 3.64 -23.58 11.06
C SER A 126 3.85 -24.08 9.62
N GLU A 127 3.66 -23.26 8.61
CA GLU A 127 3.85 -23.66 7.21
C GLU A 127 5.25 -23.29 6.63
N PHE A 128 6.08 -22.56 7.40
CA PHE A 128 7.42 -22.13 6.96
C PHE A 128 8.58 -22.76 7.79
N MET A 129 8.33 -23.74 8.62
CA MET A 129 9.34 -24.62 9.22
C MET A 129 9.17 -26.04 8.63
#